data_9598890239915cd4d39ddecf94033911
#
_entry.id   9598890239915cd4d39ddecf94033911
#
_cell.length_a   1.000
_cell.length_b   1.000
_cell.length_c   1.000
_cell.angle_alpha   90.00
_cell.angle_beta   90.00
_cell.angle_gamma   90.00
#
_symmetry.space_group_name_H-M   'P 1'
#
loop_
_entity.id
_entity.type
_entity.pdbx_description
1 polymer ?
#
loop_
_entity_poly.entity_id
_entity_poly.type
_entity_poly.pdbx_seq_one_letter_code
_entity_poly.pdbx_strand_id
1 'polypeptide(L)'
;MKILVIGGMHGNEMLGIDLVRSLQQKPILGIDYCIANPRAVEASTRYTSEDLNRSFPGKETTGTYESVRARSLLRKASSYDLVIDFHNTYCPNNDCAFVGEKAESLLFDVAAYFNLKRVVVADYDCINKYAQNCISVEISVSSPQNSVAIWRQKLAALIREGATEQKATV
;
A
#
# COMPACT_ATOMS: atom_id res chain seq x y z
N MET A 1 -3.33 16.40 -5.32
CA MET A 1 -3.03 15.26 -4.44
C MET A 1 -1.82 14.50 -4.98
N LYS A 2 -0.85 14.21 -4.15
CA LYS A 2 0.38 13.47 -4.47
C LYS A 2 0.30 12.10 -3.82
N ILE A 3 0.30 11.03 -4.62
CA ILE A 3 0.12 9.64 -4.16
C ILE A 3 1.43 8.88 -4.21
N LEU A 4 1.74 8.10 -3.17
CA LEU A 4 2.78 7.08 -3.19
C LEU A 4 2.14 5.69 -3.26
N VAL A 5 2.45 4.93 -4.29
CA VAL A 5 2.13 3.50 -4.40
C VAL A 5 3.31 2.68 -3.90
N ILE A 6 3.06 1.83 -2.92
CA ILE A 6 4.03 0.89 -2.37
C ILE A 6 3.64 -0.54 -2.81
N GLY A 7 4.62 -1.31 -3.25
CA GLY A 7 4.48 -2.74 -3.49
C GLY A 7 5.69 -3.49 -2.95
N GLY A 8 5.54 -4.80 -2.73
CA GLY A 8 6.63 -5.63 -2.26
C GLY A 8 7.07 -5.34 -0.83
N MET A 9 6.13 -5.02 0.07
CA MET A 9 6.33 -5.09 1.51
C MET A 9 6.74 -6.51 1.89
N HIS A 10 6.06 -7.49 1.29
CA HIS A 10 6.47 -8.89 1.25
C HIS A 10 6.87 -9.26 -0.18
N GLY A 11 8.05 -9.87 -0.34
CA GLY A 11 8.64 -10.09 -1.66
C GLY A 11 8.00 -11.20 -2.50
N ASN A 12 7.08 -11.96 -1.93
CA ASN A 12 6.29 -13.00 -2.60
C ASN A 12 4.83 -12.57 -2.93
N GLU A 13 4.47 -11.30 -2.71
CA GLU A 13 3.15 -10.75 -3.00
C GLU A 13 3.19 -9.94 -4.31
N MET A 14 2.76 -10.57 -5.40
CA MET A 14 3.09 -10.11 -6.75
C MET A 14 2.27 -8.90 -7.23
N LEU A 15 1.02 -8.70 -6.80
CA LEU A 15 0.17 -7.62 -7.32
C LEU A 15 0.83 -6.25 -7.17
N GLY A 16 1.28 -5.92 -5.96
CA GLY A 16 1.94 -4.64 -5.67
C GLY A 16 3.27 -4.49 -6.40
N ILE A 17 4.05 -5.58 -6.49
CA ILE A 17 5.33 -5.61 -7.20
C ILE A 17 5.13 -5.31 -8.69
N ASP A 18 4.19 -6.00 -9.33
CA ASP A 18 3.92 -5.84 -10.77
C ASP A 18 3.25 -4.50 -11.08
N LEU A 19 2.42 -3.98 -10.16
CA LEU A 19 1.87 -2.63 -10.28
C LEU A 19 2.97 -1.57 -10.26
N VAL A 20 3.92 -1.65 -9.32
CA VAL A 20 5.08 -0.75 -9.25
C VAL A 20 5.92 -0.84 -10.52
N ARG A 21 6.23 -2.04 -11.00
CA ARG A 21 6.95 -2.24 -12.27
C ARG A 21 6.22 -1.63 -13.46
N SER A 22 4.90 -1.79 -13.51
CA SER A 22 4.06 -1.21 -14.56
C SER A 22 4.03 0.32 -14.50
N LEU A 23 4.00 0.91 -13.30
CA LEU A 23 4.09 2.36 -13.10
C LEU A 23 5.47 2.89 -13.50
N GLN A 24 6.53 2.13 -13.24
CA GLN A 24 7.89 2.48 -13.67
C GLN A 24 8.01 2.54 -15.20
N GLN A 25 7.40 1.58 -15.91
CA GLN A 25 7.41 1.54 -17.39
C GLN A 25 6.54 2.63 -18.01
N LYS A 26 5.38 2.88 -17.41
CA LYS A 26 4.40 3.87 -17.90
C LYS A 26 3.85 4.68 -16.72
N PRO A 27 4.51 5.77 -16.34
CA PRO A 27 4.11 6.59 -15.19
C PRO A 27 2.71 7.18 -15.35
N ILE A 28 2.06 7.44 -14.21
CA ILE A 28 0.81 8.21 -14.12
C ILE A 28 1.17 9.50 -13.39
N LEU A 29 0.86 10.65 -13.97
CA LEU A 29 1.16 11.95 -13.37
C LEU A 29 0.47 12.07 -11.98
N GLY A 30 1.23 12.51 -10.98
CA GLY A 30 0.75 12.64 -9.61
C GLY A 30 0.91 11.35 -8.77
N ILE A 31 1.39 10.24 -9.37
CA ILE A 31 1.66 8.99 -8.68
C ILE A 31 3.14 8.66 -8.71
N ASP A 32 3.75 8.64 -7.54
CA ASP A 32 5.08 8.08 -7.33
C ASP A 32 4.94 6.62 -6.82
N TYR A 33 6.02 5.86 -6.90
CA TYR A 33 6.02 4.45 -6.54
C TYR A 33 7.33 4.01 -5.89
N CYS A 34 7.29 2.91 -5.13
CA CYS A 34 8.49 2.23 -4.66
C CYS A 34 8.25 0.75 -4.33
N ILE A 35 9.32 -0.03 -4.45
CA ILE A 35 9.41 -1.37 -3.84
C ILE A 35 9.85 -1.20 -2.39
N ALA A 36 9.06 -1.72 -1.44
CA ALA A 36 9.32 -1.59 -0.02
C ALA A 36 10.53 -2.42 0.41
N ASN A 37 10.58 -3.70 0.06
CA ASN A 37 11.65 -4.65 0.43
C ASN A 37 12.33 -5.25 -0.82
N PRO A 38 13.24 -4.53 -1.49
CA PRO A 38 13.93 -5.02 -2.68
C PRO A 38 14.62 -6.38 -2.49
N ARG A 39 15.25 -6.63 -1.34
CA ARG A 39 15.94 -7.90 -1.05
C ARG A 39 14.97 -9.08 -0.99
N ALA A 40 13.83 -8.90 -0.32
CA ALA A 40 12.81 -9.94 -0.26
C ALA A 40 12.18 -10.22 -1.64
N VAL A 41 11.98 -9.16 -2.45
CA VAL A 41 11.50 -9.29 -3.84
C VAL A 41 12.49 -10.06 -4.71
N GLU A 42 13.79 -9.75 -4.62
CA GLU A 42 14.84 -10.45 -5.34
C GLU A 42 14.92 -11.93 -4.95
N ALA A 43 14.79 -12.22 -3.64
CA ALA A 43 14.78 -13.58 -3.11
C ALA A 43 13.44 -14.31 -3.31
N SER A 44 12.38 -13.62 -3.77
CA SER A 44 11.00 -14.14 -3.86
C SER A 44 10.50 -14.74 -2.53
N THR A 45 10.87 -14.12 -1.42
CA THR A 45 10.50 -14.53 -0.05
C THR A 45 9.63 -13.47 0.61
N ARG A 46 8.91 -13.83 1.67
CA ARG A 46 8.12 -12.87 2.43
C ARG A 46 9.01 -11.75 3.00
N TYR A 47 10.13 -12.10 3.61
CA TYR A 47 11.15 -11.18 4.15
C TYR A 47 12.52 -11.89 4.16
N THR A 48 13.59 -11.15 4.44
CA THR A 48 14.95 -11.72 4.50
C THR A 48 15.43 -11.97 5.92
N SER A 49 15.31 -11.00 6.82
CA SER A 49 15.74 -11.11 8.22
C SER A 49 14.56 -11.07 9.19
N GLU A 50 13.61 -10.17 8.98
CA GLU A 50 12.39 -10.02 9.77
C GLU A 50 11.25 -9.47 8.91
N ASP A 51 10.00 -9.63 9.35
CA ASP A 51 8.85 -9.10 8.61
C ASP A 51 8.88 -7.57 8.62
N LEU A 52 9.10 -6.97 7.42
CA LEU A 52 9.14 -5.52 7.27
C LEU A 52 7.87 -4.86 7.83
N ASN A 53 6.70 -5.50 7.63
CA ASN A 53 5.42 -4.98 8.12
C ASN A 53 5.19 -5.25 9.63
N ARG A 54 6.24 -5.64 10.36
CA ARG A 54 6.32 -5.73 11.82
C ARG A 54 7.52 -4.96 12.38
N SER A 55 8.30 -4.31 11.49
CA SER A 55 9.54 -3.62 11.86
C SER A 55 9.35 -2.12 12.04
N PHE A 56 8.14 -1.58 11.86
CA PHE A 56 7.86 -0.16 12.07
C PHE A 56 7.84 0.20 13.57
N PRO A 57 8.28 1.41 13.96
CA PRO A 57 8.69 2.56 13.13
C PRO A 57 10.11 2.47 12.56
N GLY A 58 10.83 1.37 12.80
CA GLY A 58 12.17 1.15 12.30
C GLY A 58 13.28 1.86 13.09
N LYS A 59 14.52 1.59 12.69
CA LYS A 59 15.74 2.16 13.28
C LYS A 59 16.52 2.98 12.25
N GLU A 60 17.32 3.96 12.70
CA GLU A 60 18.07 4.83 11.78
C GLU A 60 19.20 4.08 11.06
N THR A 61 20.10 3.43 11.81
CA THR A 61 21.31 2.81 11.25
C THR A 61 21.66 1.45 11.87
N THR A 62 21.15 1.16 13.07
CA THR A 62 21.48 -0.06 13.81
C THR A 62 20.27 -0.97 13.85
N GLY A 63 20.31 -2.09 13.17
CA GLY A 63 19.20 -3.03 13.11
C GLY A 63 19.30 -3.95 11.89
N THR A 64 18.27 -4.72 11.71
CA THR A 64 18.13 -5.53 10.50
C THR A 64 17.91 -4.65 9.28
N TYR A 65 18.06 -5.24 8.11
CA TYR A 65 17.79 -4.54 6.86
C TYR A 65 16.35 -4.00 6.83
N GLU A 66 15.39 -4.82 7.24
CA GLU A 66 13.97 -4.46 7.25
C GLU A 66 13.68 -3.32 8.24
N SER A 67 14.30 -3.32 9.41
CA SER A 67 14.15 -2.24 10.39
C SER A 67 14.64 -0.88 9.86
N VAL A 68 15.78 -0.87 9.17
CA VAL A 68 16.30 0.36 8.51
C VAL A 68 15.38 0.77 7.35
N ARG A 69 14.86 -0.19 6.58
CA ARG A 69 13.90 0.07 5.51
C ARG A 69 12.60 0.68 6.02
N ALA A 70 12.04 0.14 7.12
CA ALA A 70 10.82 0.67 7.75
C ALA A 70 10.97 2.16 8.06
N ARG A 71 12.09 2.57 8.66
CA ARG A 71 12.36 3.98 8.95
C ARG A 71 12.45 4.84 7.69
N SER A 72 13.11 4.34 6.65
CA SER A 72 13.22 5.04 5.36
C SER A 72 11.85 5.19 4.67
N LEU A 73 11.00 4.17 4.73
CA LEU A 73 9.65 4.19 4.17
C LEU A 73 8.76 5.22 4.88
N LEU A 74 8.81 5.30 6.22
CA LEU A 74 8.04 6.32 6.95
C LEU A 74 8.45 7.74 6.56
N ARG A 75 9.76 8.01 6.45
CA ARG A 75 10.24 9.31 5.97
C ARG A 75 9.77 9.62 4.56
N LYS A 76 9.75 8.62 3.68
CA LYS A 76 9.21 8.79 2.33
C LYS A 76 7.71 9.06 2.37
N ALA A 77 6.94 8.27 3.11
CA ALA A 77 5.48 8.37 3.23
C ALA A 77 5.01 9.76 3.69
N SER A 78 5.75 10.41 4.60
CA SER A 78 5.40 11.74 5.14
C SER A 78 5.43 12.87 4.09
N SER A 79 5.95 12.62 2.88
CA SER A 79 6.03 13.62 1.79
C SER A 79 4.86 13.49 0.79
N TYR A 80 3.85 12.68 1.09
CA TYR A 80 2.71 12.42 0.21
C TYR A 80 1.39 12.71 0.93
N ASP A 81 0.37 13.07 0.15
CA ASP A 81 -0.98 13.28 0.66
C ASP A 81 -1.67 11.93 0.96
N LEU A 82 -1.37 10.90 0.17
CA LEU A 82 -1.92 9.56 0.29
C LEU A 82 -0.85 8.52 -0.02
N VAL A 83 -0.78 7.48 0.81
CA VAL A 83 0.07 6.30 0.61
C VAL A 83 -0.82 5.09 0.45
N ILE A 84 -0.60 4.30 -0.61
CA ILE A 84 -1.35 3.07 -0.88
C ILE A 84 -0.35 1.92 -0.94
N ASP A 85 -0.42 1.04 0.05
CA ASP A 85 0.45 -0.14 0.18
C ASP A 85 -0.31 -1.40 -0.25
N PHE A 86 0.21 -2.10 -1.27
CA PHE A 86 -0.45 -3.25 -1.88
C PHE A 86 0.08 -4.57 -1.36
N HIS A 87 -0.85 -5.41 -0.90
CA HIS A 87 -0.64 -6.77 -0.41
C HIS A 87 -1.46 -7.81 -1.18
N ASN A 88 -1.06 -9.07 -1.08
CA ASN A 88 -1.87 -10.20 -1.50
C ASN A 88 -2.18 -11.14 -0.34
N THR A 89 -3.42 -11.68 -0.35
CA THR A 89 -3.83 -12.77 0.53
C THR A 89 -4.24 -14.00 -0.27
N TYR A 90 -4.00 -15.17 0.29
CA TYR A 90 -4.50 -16.45 -0.25
C TYR A 90 -5.91 -16.79 0.25
N CYS A 91 -6.46 -16.00 1.19
CA CYS A 91 -7.82 -16.19 1.69
C CYS A 91 -8.83 -15.73 0.62
N PRO A 92 -9.67 -16.63 0.08
CA PRO A 92 -10.66 -16.28 -0.94
C PRO A 92 -11.68 -15.27 -0.41
N ASN A 93 -12.16 -14.38 -1.29
CA ASN A 93 -13.19 -13.37 -0.96
C ASN A 93 -12.80 -12.44 0.20
N ASN A 94 -11.50 -12.23 0.41
CA ASN A 94 -10.98 -11.44 1.52
C ASN A 94 -10.38 -10.09 1.09
N ASP A 95 -10.87 -9.52 0.01
CA ASP A 95 -10.47 -8.16 -0.37
C ASP A 95 -10.89 -7.18 0.72
N CYS A 96 -9.92 -6.44 1.25
CA CYS A 96 -10.15 -5.48 2.33
C CYS A 96 -9.09 -4.38 2.34
N ALA A 97 -9.31 -3.37 3.16
CA ALA A 97 -8.32 -2.36 3.47
C ALA A 97 -7.89 -2.46 4.93
N PHE A 98 -6.65 -2.07 5.22
CA PHE A 98 -6.16 -1.84 6.57
C PHE A 98 -5.79 -0.37 6.74
N VAL A 99 -6.16 0.21 7.87
CA VAL A 99 -5.82 1.58 8.28
C VAL A 99 -5.34 1.57 9.73
N GLY A 100 -4.60 2.59 10.15
CA GLY A 100 -4.20 2.75 11.54
C GLY A 100 -5.34 3.33 12.41
N GLU A 101 -5.22 3.24 13.73
CA GLU A 101 -6.19 3.81 14.68
C GLU A 101 -6.41 5.33 14.52
N LYS A 102 -5.39 6.05 14.04
CA LYS A 102 -5.43 7.50 13.80
C LYS A 102 -5.61 7.85 12.33
N ALA A 103 -6.23 6.95 11.56
CA ALA A 103 -6.46 7.15 10.13
C ALA A 103 -7.34 8.37 9.86
N GLU A 104 -6.96 9.14 8.86
CA GLU A 104 -7.76 10.25 8.37
C GLU A 104 -9.02 9.75 7.64
N SER A 105 -10.09 10.55 7.65
CA SER A 105 -11.37 10.20 6.99
C SER A 105 -11.19 9.88 5.50
N LEU A 106 -10.26 10.55 4.84
CA LEU A 106 -9.89 10.31 3.44
C LEU A 106 -9.61 8.82 3.16
N LEU A 107 -9.00 8.07 4.08
CA LEU A 107 -8.66 6.67 3.84
C LEU A 107 -9.90 5.77 3.74
N PHE A 108 -10.97 6.10 4.46
CA PHE A 108 -12.25 5.40 4.34
C PHE A 108 -12.95 5.72 3.02
N ASP A 109 -12.89 6.99 2.57
CA ASP A 109 -13.39 7.40 1.26
C ASP A 109 -12.63 6.70 0.13
N VAL A 110 -11.30 6.55 0.25
CA VAL A 110 -10.45 5.81 -0.70
C VAL A 110 -10.80 4.31 -0.70
N ALA A 111 -11.03 3.69 0.47
CA ALA A 111 -11.46 2.30 0.55
C ALA A 111 -12.79 2.08 -0.16
N ALA A 112 -13.77 2.97 0.07
CA ALA A 112 -15.07 2.94 -0.60
C ALA A 112 -14.93 3.14 -2.12
N TYR A 113 -14.11 4.10 -2.55
CA TYR A 113 -13.80 4.35 -3.97
C TYR A 113 -13.23 3.13 -4.66
N PHE A 114 -12.38 2.37 -3.97
CA PHE A 114 -11.82 1.11 -4.49
C PHE A 114 -12.78 -0.08 -4.40
N ASN A 115 -13.99 0.14 -3.87
CA ASN A 115 -15.00 -0.90 -3.61
C ASN A 115 -14.46 -2.00 -2.64
N LEU A 116 -13.70 -1.58 -1.63
CA LEU A 116 -13.24 -2.43 -0.55
C LEU A 116 -14.25 -2.35 0.60
N LYS A 117 -15.13 -3.35 0.70
CA LYS A 117 -16.28 -3.35 1.62
C LYS A 117 -15.91 -3.53 3.09
N ARG A 118 -14.67 -3.95 3.37
CA ARG A 118 -14.16 -4.15 4.73
C ARG A 118 -12.95 -3.26 4.95
N VAL A 119 -12.98 -2.52 6.05
CA VAL A 119 -11.83 -1.76 6.54
C VAL A 119 -11.48 -2.29 7.93
N VAL A 120 -10.25 -2.73 8.10
CA VAL A 120 -9.72 -3.26 9.35
C VAL A 120 -8.82 -2.21 9.98
N VAL A 121 -9.05 -1.89 11.24
CA VAL A 121 -8.16 -1.01 12.00
C VAL A 121 -7.04 -1.85 12.58
N ALA A 122 -5.80 -1.55 12.20
CA ALA A 122 -4.61 -2.26 12.62
C ALA A 122 -3.97 -1.57 13.83
N ASP A 123 -3.77 -2.33 14.92
CA ASP A 123 -3.15 -1.88 16.16
C ASP A 123 -1.72 -2.40 16.37
N TYR A 124 -1.22 -3.24 15.46
CA TYR A 124 0.13 -3.79 15.49
C TYR A 124 1.15 -2.90 14.75
N ASP A 125 2.44 -3.18 14.92
CA ASP A 125 3.54 -2.39 14.36
C ASP A 125 3.68 -2.55 12.83
N CYS A 126 2.78 -1.92 12.09
CA CYS A 126 2.76 -1.83 10.63
C CYS A 126 2.87 -0.38 10.17
N ILE A 127 3.04 -0.17 8.86
CA ILE A 127 3.14 1.18 8.29
C ILE A 127 1.92 2.05 8.62
N ASN A 128 0.72 1.50 8.62
CA ASN A 128 -0.55 2.20 8.89
C ASN A 128 -0.62 2.81 10.30
N LYS A 129 0.00 2.16 11.30
CA LYS A 129 0.05 2.67 12.67
C LYS A 129 0.83 3.98 12.79
N TYR A 130 1.86 4.14 11.96
CA TYR A 130 2.81 5.26 12.04
C TYR A 130 2.66 6.30 10.92
N ALA A 131 1.99 5.95 9.82
CA ALA A 131 1.67 6.84 8.71
C ALA A 131 0.14 6.99 8.60
N GLN A 132 -0.41 8.08 9.16
CA GLN A 132 -1.86 8.32 9.26
C GLN A 132 -2.54 8.49 7.89
N ASN A 133 -1.75 8.81 6.86
CA ASN A 133 -2.15 8.95 5.45
C ASN A 133 -1.98 7.64 4.65
N CYS A 134 -1.74 6.50 5.31
CA CYS A 134 -1.49 5.22 4.65
C CYS A 134 -2.68 4.27 4.76
N ILE A 135 -3.11 3.75 3.62
CA ILE A 135 -4.05 2.63 3.49
C ILE A 135 -3.32 1.43 2.89
N SER A 136 -3.38 0.26 3.53
CA SER A 136 -2.97 -0.99 2.91
C SER A 136 -4.15 -1.68 2.26
N VAL A 137 -3.96 -2.12 1.02
CA VAL A 137 -4.96 -2.80 0.19
C VAL A 137 -4.57 -4.28 0.11
N GLU A 138 -5.39 -5.14 0.70
CA GLU A 138 -5.21 -6.59 0.73
C GLU A 138 -6.12 -7.23 -0.30
N ILE A 139 -5.56 -7.82 -1.35
CA ILE A 139 -6.31 -8.41 -2.47
C ILE A 139 -6.07 -9.92 -2.52
N SER A 140 -7.16 -10.68 -2.51
CA SER A 140 -7.07 -12.13 -2.70
C SER A 140 -6.46 -12.47 -4.06
N VAL A 141 -5.57 -13.45 -4.09
CA VAL A 141 -4.97 -13.94 -5.34
C VAL A 141 -6.04 -14.51 -6.31
N SER A 142 -7.19 -14.94 -5.78
CA SER A 142 -8.34 -15.42 -6.57
C SER A 142 -9.35 -14.32 -6.93
N SER A 143 -9.14 -13.09 -6.46
CA SER A 143 -10.05 -11.96 -6.73
C SER A 143 -9.96 -11.51 -8.19
N PRO A 144 -11.09 -11.16 -8.81
CA PRO A 144 -11.07 -10.42 -10.09
C PRO A 144 -10.29 -9.10 -10.01
N GLN A 145 -10.13 -8.52 -8.81
CA GLN A 145 -9.34 -7.32 -8.59
C GLN A 145 -7.82 -7.60 -8.53
N ASN A 146 -7.38 -8.86 -8.55
CA ASN A 146 -5.95 -9.21 -8.63
C ASN A 146 -5.41 -8.99 -10.05
N SER A 147 -5.45 -7.74 -10.50
CA SER A 147 -5.09 -7.32 -11.86
C SER A 147 -4.43 -5.95 -11.85
N VAL A 148 -3.21 -5.87 -12.37
CA VAL A 148 -2.46 -4.62 -12.54
C VAL A 148 -3.23 -3.61 -13.41
N ALA A 149 -3.89 -4.09 -14.47
CA ALA A 149 -4.65 -3.21 -15.37
C ALA A 149 -5.82 -2.52 -14.64
N ILE A 150 -6.56 -3.26 -13.81
CA ILE A 150 -7.65 -2.72 -13.00
C ILE A 150 -7.12 -1.64 -12.04
N TRP A 151 -6.03 -1.92 -11.33
CA TRP A 151 -5.49 -0.96 -10.36
C TRP A 151 -4.90 0.27 -11.02
N ARG A 152 -4.27 0.13 -12.18
CA ARG A 152 -3.85 1.31 -12.97
C ARG A 152 -5.02 2.20 -13.36
N GLN A 153 -6.16 1.61 -13.78
CA GLN A 153 -7.37 2.37 -14.11
C GLN A 153 -7.94 3.09 -12.89
N LYS A 154 -8.08 2.38 -11.74
CA LYS A 154 -8.55 2.96 -10.48
C LYS A 154 -7.67 4.10 -10.00
N LEU A 155 -6.35 3.93 -10.03
CA LEU A 155 -5.40 4.96 -9.62
C LEU A 155 -5.45 6.19 -10.53
N ALA A 156 -5.53 5.99 -11.85
CA ALA A 156 -5.66 7.09 -12.81
C ALA A 156 -6.97 7.85 -12.63
N ALA A 157 -8.07 7.15 -12.33
CA ALA A 157 -9.36 7.75 -12.05
C ALA A 157 -9.34 8.52 -10.70
N LEU A 158 -8.74 7.96 -9.66
CA LEU A 158 -8.59 8.61 -8.35
C LEU A 158 -7.87 9.97 -8.44
N ILE A 159 -6.82 10.08 -9.28
CA ILE A 159 -6.13 11.35 -9.52
C ILE A 159 -7.04 12.36 -10.26
N ARG A 160 -7.83 11.91 -11.26
CA ARG A 160 -8.69 12.80 -12.04
C ARG A 160 -9.89 13.32 -11.26
N GLU A 161 -10.51 12.46 -10.47
CA GLU A 161 -11.81 12.71 -9.85
C GLU A 161 -11.66 13.17 -8.40
N GLY A 162 -10.52 12.86 -7.76
CA GLY A 162 -10.34 13.04 -6.32
C GLY A 162 -11.17 12.03 -5.50
N ALA A 163 -10.75 11.77 -4.27
CA ALA A 163 -11.50 10.87 -3.38
C ALA A 163 -12.80 11.51 -2.82
N THR A 164 -12.96 12.83 -3.00
CA THR A 164 -14.01 13.62 -2.31
C THR A 164 -15.27 13.89 -3.14
N GLU A 165 -15.27 13.69 -4.44
CA GLU A 165 -16.43 14.02 -5.29
C GLU A 165 -17.58 13.00 -5.24
N GLN A 166 -17.39 11.81 -4.70
CA GLN A 166 -18.47 10.80 -4.60
C GLN A 166 -19.46 11.00 -3.44
N LYS A 167 -19.35 12.06 -2.62
CA LYS A 167 -20.35 12.38 -1.59
C LYS A 167 -21.67 12.97 -2.14
N ALA A 168 -21.80 13.17 -3.44
CA ALA A 168 -22.96 13.88 -4.04
C ALA A 168 -24.07 12.97 -4.59
N THR A 169 -24.00 11.64 -4.39
CA THR A 169 -25.03 10.74 -4.93
C THR A 169 -25.38 9.63 -3.94
N VAL A 170 -26.05 9.99 -2.88
CA VAL A 170 -26.91 9.10 -2.08
C VAL A 170 -28.17 9.87 -1.69
#